data_04e985c34968b2b2b326bfd13cde915e
#
_entry.id   04e985c34968b2b2b326bfd13cde915e
#
_cell.length_a   1.000
_cell.length_b   1.000
_cell.length_c   1.000
_cell.angle_alpha   90.00
_cell.angle_beta   90.00
_cell.angle_gamma   90.00
#
_symmetry.space_group_name_H-M   'P 1'
#
loop_
_entity.id
_entity.type
_entity.pdbx_description
1 polymer ?
#
loop_
_entity_poly.entity_id
_entity_poly.type
_entity_poly.pdbx_seq_one_letter_code
_entity_poly.pdbx_strand_id
1 'polypeptide(L)'
;MKGKQVQELSKQPKQLDLYQMLINNTYSNSVEFYQTLPDLFSWKQDVLRNEDGTLPVLQRHWIYNGKSYTLDISPANISLSKSKDKKKKRAFYKTVVSEFVEYAIHKLAVTNWFFTSDEDTKTDNFSLVTTYYGIREELRRMGKTYSYEQIKDAISILAGLRYELLWEISKEYDINSYFSPIDLTVRHDRKNPLHSELYISFNKLISKRILALDWRTFNYEQFMKVKTSFGRALASP
;
A
#
# COMPACT_ATOMS: atom_id res chain seq x y z
N MET A 1 -2.47 27.63 -13.52
CA MET A 1 -3.07 26.36 -13.09
C MET A 1 -3.87 26.65 -11.82
N LYS A 2 -5.19 26.68 -11.92
CA LYS A 2 -6.09 26.93 -10.78
C LYS A 2 -6.03 25.70 -9.86
N GLY A 3 -5.73 25.92 -8.56
CA GLY A 3 -5.71 24.86 -7.57
C GLY A 3 -7.07 24.16 -7.52
N LYS A 4 -7.06 22.83 -7.63
CA LYS A 4 -8.24 22.02 -7.35
C LYS A 4 -8.64 22.31 -5.92
N GLN A 5 -9.81 22.89 -5.72
CA GLN A 5 -10.41 23.04 -4.40
C GLN A 5 -10.65 21.65 -3.84
N VAL A 6 -10.03 21.39 -2.70
CA VAL A 6 -10.42 20.29 -1.83
C VAL A 6 -11.82 20.64 -1.34
N GLN A 7 -12.84 20.05 -1.91
CA GLN A 7 -14.18 20.13 -1.33
C GLN A 7 -14.14 19.35 -0.01
N GLU A 8 -14.21 20.10 1.09
CA GLU A 8 -14.56 19.52 2.39
C GLU A 8 -15.94 18.88 2.25
N LEU A 9 -15.97 17.54 2.25
CA LEU A 9 -17.20 16.78 2.31
C LEU A 9 -17.84 17.01 3.69
N SER A 10 -18.74 17.96 3.76
CA SER A 10 -19.50 18.37 4.94
C SER A 10 -20.61 17.39 5.33
N LYS A 11 -20.36 16.10 5.36
CA LYS A 11 -21.08 15.06 6.11
C LYS A 11 -20.34 13.73 5.93
N GLN A 12 -19.35 13.50 6.79
CA GLN A 12 -18.80 12.15 6.93
C GLN A 12 -19.94 11.17 7.28
N PRO A 13 -20.09 10.04 6.57
CA PRO A 13 -21.04 9.05 6.98
C PRO A 13 -20.73 8.60 8.41
N LYS A 14 -21.72 8.59 9.30
CA LYS A 14 -21.59 8.15 10.73
C LYS A 14 -20.84 6.82 10.89
N GLN A 15 -20.81 6.01 9.85
CA GLN A 15 -20.16 4.70 9.76
C GLN A 15 -18.64 4.79 9.67
N LEU A 16 -18.08 5.90 9.14
CA LEU A 16 -16.64 6.11 9.08
C LEU A 16 -16.08 6.62 10.42
N ASP A 17 -16.92 7.21 11.26
CA ASP A 17 -16.54 7.53 12.64
C ASP A 17 -16.21 6.25 13.42
N LEU A 18 -16.89 5.13 13.16
CA LEU A 18 -16.59 3.82 13.76
C LEU A 18 -15.20 3.31 13.32
N TYR A 19 -14.79 3.55 12.07
CA TYR A 19 -13.46 3.18 11.59
C TYR A 19 -12.36 3.91 12.39
N GLN A 20 -12.63 5.12 12.85
CA GLN A 20 -11.71 5.91 13.68
C GLN A 20 -11.84 5.63 15.18
N MET A 21 -13.06 5.36 15.69
CA MET A 21 -13.32 5.23 17.12
C MET A 21 -12.59 4.05 17.80
N LEU A 22 -12.28 2.99 17.06
CA LEU A 22 -11.62 1.79 17.60
C LEU A 22 -10.09 1.89 17.57
N ILE A 23 -9.55 3.06 17.21
CA ILE A 23 -8.11 3.23 17.00
C ILE A 23 -7.48 3.97 18.16
N ASN A 24 -6.51 3.31 18.73
CA ASN A 24 -5.53 3.90 19.62
C ASN A 24 -4.12 3.56 19.11
N ASN A 25 -3.09 3.93 19.88
CA ASN A 25 -1.70 3.66 19.50
C ASN A 25 -1.38 2.17 19.29
N THR A 26 -2.16 1.29 19.92
CA THR A 26 -1.93 -0.18 19.92
C THR A 26 -2.63 -0.87 18.74
N TYR A 27 -3.81 -0.38 18.33
CA TYR A 27 -4.64 -1.03 17.32
C TYR A 27 -4.68 -0.24 16.01
N SER A 28 -4.88 -0.94 14.91
CA SER A 28 -5.14 -0.39 13.59
C SER A 28 -6.20 -1.21 12.87
N ASN A 29 -6.75 -0.66 11.80
CA ASN A 29 -7.72 -1.35 10.97
C ASN A 29 -7.08 -1.76 9.63
N SER A 30 -7.56 -2.84 9.09
CA SER A 30 -7.11 -3.35 7.80
C SER A 30 -8.26 -4.03 7.06
N VAL A 31 -8.17 -4.01 5.75
CA VAL A 31 -9.10 -4.72 4.87
C VAL A 31 -8.68 -6.19 4.80
N GLU A 32 -9.52 -7.08 5.32
CA GLU A 32 -9.21 -8.51 5.44
C GLU A 32 -8.78 -9.11 4.10
N PHE A 33 -9.59 -8.95 3.05
CA PHE A 33 -9.27 -9.50 1.74
C PHE A 33 -7.90 -9.05 1.24
N TYR A 34 -7.55 -7.75 1.41
CA TYR A 34 -6.25 -7.24 0.97
C TYR A 34 -5.09 -7.87 1.73
N GLN A 35 -5.28 -8.19 3.01
CA GLN A 35 -4.27 -8.87 3.81
C GLN A 35 -4.07 -10.34 3.45
N THR A 36 -5.08 -10.97 2.84
CA THR A 36 -4.95 -12.35 2.35
C THR A 36 -4.20 -12.45 1.04
N LEU A 37 -3.90 -11.33 0.38
CA LEU A 37 -3.11 -11.35 -0.85
C LEU A 37 -1.73 -11.96 -0.57
N PRO A 38 -1.33 -13.01 -1.29
CA PRO A 38 -0.04 -13.68 -1.07
C PRO A 38 1.11 -12.89 -1.73
N ASP A 39 1.20 -11.59 -1.41
CA ASP A 39 2.17 -10.65 -1.99
C ASP A 39 3.45 -10.48 -1.16
N LEU A 40 3.54 -11.21 -0.03
CA LEU A 40 4.67 -11.13 0.88
C LEU A 40 5.89 -11.87 0.31
N PHE A 41 6.92 -11.12 0.04
CA PHE A 41 8.22 -11.65 -0.39
C PHE A 41 9.34 -11.09 0.46
N SER A 42 10.14 -11.98 1.00
CA SER A 42 11.32 -11.60 1.78
C SER A 42 12.59 -11.54 0.92
N TRP A 43 12.48 -11.24 -0.36
CA TRP A 43 13.64 -11.16 -1.24
C TRP A 43 14.45 -9.90 -0.95
N LYS A 44 15.70 -10.09 -0.58
CA LYS A 44 16.66 -9.00 -0.31
C LYS A 44 17.39 -8.53 -1.56
N GLN A 45 17.18 -9.17 -2.70
CA GLN A 45 17.95 -8.96 -3.92
C GLN A 45 17.09 -8.38 -5.04
N ASP A 46 17.76 -7.72 -5.98
CA ASP A 46 17.15 -7.26 -7.23
C ASP A 46 16.57 -8.46 -7.99
N VAL A 47 15.45 -8.23 -8.64
CA VAL A 47 14.87 -9.23 -9.55
C VAL A 47 15.70 -9.24 -10.83
N LEU A 48 16.25 -10.40 -11.18
CA LEU A 48 16.97 -10.57 -12.43
C LEU A 48 15.98 -10.64 -13.59
N ARG A 49 16.37 -10.10 -14.74
CA ARG A 49 15.61 -10.23 -15.97
C ARG A 49 15.75 -11.64 -16.53
N ASN A 50 14.71 -12.09 -17.23
CA ASN A 50 14.74 -13.29 -18.04
C ASN A 50 15.73 -13.11 -19.22
N GLU A 51 16.07 -14.20 -19.91
CA GLU A 51 16.96 -14.20 -21.06
C GLU A 51 16.45 -13.30 -22.21
N ASP A 52 15.13 -13.19 -22.37
CA ASP A 52 14.46 -12.31 -23.34
C ASP A 52 14.41 -10.83 -22.91
N GLY A 53 14.99 -10.49 -21.75
CA GLY A 53 15.01 -9.13 -21.20
C GLY A 53 13.74 -8.72 -20.45
N THR A 54 12.71 -9.57 -20.40
CA THR A 54 11.49 -9.30 -19.62
C THR A 54 11.74 -9.43 -18.12
N LEU A 55 10.87 -8.86 -17.30
CA LEU A 55 10.87 -9.08 -15.86
C LEU A 55 9.97 -10.28 -15.53
N PRO A 56 10.40 -11.21 -14.67
CA PRO A 56 9.58 -12.33 -14.28
C PRO A 56 8.33 -11.83 -13.54
N VAL A 57 7.19 -12.47 -13.81
CA VAL A 57 5.94 -12.26 -13.10
C VAL A 57 5.78 -13.38 -12.10
N LEU A 58 5.44 -13.05 -10.85
CA LEU A 58 5.14 -14.04 -9.83
C LEU A 58 3.67 -14.33 -9.81
N GLN A 59 3.30 -15.58 -10.04
CA GLN A 59 1.93 -16.02 -9.95
C GLN A 59 1.67 -16.75 -8.63
N ARG A 60 0.53 -16.43 -7.98
CA ARG A 60 0.07 -17.03 -6.74
C ARG A 60 -1.40 -17.40 -6.84
N HIS A 61 -1.73 -18.55 -6.27
CA HIS A 61 -3.11 -19.04 -6.19
C HIS A 61 -3.50 -19.21 -4.74
N TRP A 62 -4.71 -18.78 -4.38
CA TRP A 62 -5.27 -19.03 -3.04
C TRP A 62 -6.78 -19.09 -3.07
N ILE A 63 -7.35 -19.56 -1.97
CA ILE A 63 -8.79 -19.65 -1.78
C ILE A 63 -9.18 -18.67 -0.68
N TYR A 64 -10.18 -17.84 -0.94
CA TYR A 64 -10.77 -16.95 0.04
C TYR A 64 -12.29 -17.02 -0.04
N ASN A 65 -12.93 -17.29 1.12
CA ASN A 65 -14.39 -17.47 1.21
C ASN A 65 -14.95 -18.48 0.17
N GLY A 66 -14.23 -19.58 -0.04
CA GLY A 66 -14.64 -20.67 -0.94
C GLY A 66 -14.47 -20.35 -2.43
N LYS A 67 -13.88 -19.19 -2.78
CA LYS A 67 -13.58 -18.81 -4.18
C LYS A 67 -12.09 -18.91 -4.45
N SER A 68 -11.74 -19.37 -5.66
CA SER A 68 -10.36 -19.42 -6.13
C SER A 68 -9.96 -18.08 -6.73
N TYR A 69 -8.75 -17.64 -6.39
CA TYR A 69 -8.14 -16.41 -6.89
C TYR A 69 -6.74 -16.70 -7.42
N THR A 70 -6.35 -15.94 -8.42
CA THR A 70 -4.97 -15.90 -8.93
C THR A 70 -4.46 -14.47 -8.87
N LEU A 71 -3.26 -14.28 -8.35
CA LEU A 71 -2.58 -12.99 -8.30
C LEU A 71 -1.27 -13.07 -9.07
N ASP A 72 -1.18 -12.28 -10.13
CA ASP A 72 0.06 -12.06 -10.86
C ASP A 72 0.70 -10.76 -10.38
N ILE A 73 1.97 -10.83 -9.99
CA ILE A 73 2.72 -9.72 -9.43
C ILE A 73 3.89 -9.39 -10.36
N SER A 74 3.82 -8.21 -10.99
CA SER A 74 4.93 -7.65 -11.74
C SER A 74 5.78 -6.77 -10.82
N PRO A 75 7.13 -6.90 -10.85
CA PRO A 75 8.00 -6.13 -9.97
C PRO A 75 8.04 -4.66 -10.34
N ALA A 76 8.24 -3.82 -9.32
CA ALA A 76 8.50 -2.40 -9.50
C ALA A 76 9.88 -2.16 -10.12
N ASN A 77 9.95 -1.32 -11.14
CA ASN A 77 11.21 -0.96 -11.80
C ASN A 77 11.60 0.48 -11.41
N ILE A 78 12.43 0.64 -10.39
CA ILE A 78 12.74 1.92 -9.75
C ILE A 78 14.23 2.30 -9.85
N SER A 79 14.52 3.60 -9.75
CA SER A 79 15.87 4.12 -9.55
C SER A 79 16.11 4.32 -8.05
N LEU A 80 17.08 3.60 -7.49
CA LEU A 80 17.38 3.70 -6.06
C LEU A 80 17.90 5.09 -5.68
N SER A 81 17.47 5.58 -4.52
CA SER A 81 17.81 6.92 -4.02
C SER A 81 19.31 7.11 -3.82
N LYS A 82 20.03 6.06 -3.39
CA LYS A 82 21.49 6.06 -3.21
C LYS A 82 22.29 5.71 -4.45
N SER A 83 21.66 5.38 -5.59
CA SER A 83 22.39 5.06 -6.80
C SER A 83 23.10 6.29 -7.35
N LYS A 84 24.39 6.16 -7.68
CA LYS A 84 25.15 7.21 -8.38
C LYS A 84 24.61 7.43 -9.80
N ASP A 85 24.19 6.35 -10.45
CA ASP A 85 23.55 6.38 -11.76
C ASP A 85 22.04 6.34 -11.62
N LYS A 86 21.41 7.52 -11.71
CA LYS A 86 19.95 7.67 -11.65
C LYS A 86 19.22 7.07 -12.85
N LYS A 87 19.91 6.81 -13.96
CA LYS A 87 19.31 6.18 -15.14
C LYS A 87 19.19 4.66 -14.97
N LYS A 88 20.04 4.07 -14.14
CA LYS A 88 20.00 2.62 -13.87
C LYS A 88 18.83 2.27 -12.98
N LYS A 89 17.82 1.65 -13.56
CA LYS A 89 16.68 1.10 -12.84
C LYS A 89 16.95 -0.34 -12.41
N ARG A 90 16.39 -0.72 -11.28
CA ARG A 90 16.42 -2.06 -10.72
C ARG A 90 15.00 -2.51 -10.42
N ALA A 91 14.77 -3.80 -10.53
CA ALA A 91 13.45 -4.38 -10.32
C ALA A 91 13.35 -5.00 -8.92
N PHE A 92 12.23 -4.75 -8.25
CA PHE A 92 11.95 -5.24 -6.89
C PHE A 92 10.52 -5.72 -6.77
N TYR A 93 10.34 -6.85 -6.12
CA TYR A 93 9.06 -7.19 -5.50
C TYR A 93 8.94 -6.46 -4.15
N LYS A 94 7.81 -6.62 -3.47
CA LYS A 94 7.58 -6.07 -2.13
C LYS A 94 8.67 -6.56 -1.16
N THR A 95 9.40 -5.64 -0.58
CA THR A 95 10.48 -5.92 0.38
C THR A 95 9.96 -5.84 1.81
N VAL A 96 10.72 -6.36 2.77
CA VAL A 96 10.40 -6.22 4.21
C VAL A 96 10.28 -4.74 4.62
N VAL A 97 11.12 -3.86 4.05
CA VAL A 97 11.03 -2.42 4.33
C VAL A 97 9.76 -1.83 3.75
N SER A 98 9.41 -2.18 2.49
CA SER A 98 8.17 -1.69 1.87
C SER A 98 6.92 -2.23 2.57
N GLU A 99 6.96 -3.45 3.10
CA GLU A 99 5.90 -4.00 3.93
C GLU A 99 5.67 -3.16 5.21
N PHE A 100 6.72 -2.86 5.98
CA PHE A 100 6.58 -2.02 7.17
C PHE A 100 6.14 -0.60 6.84
N VAL A 101 6.64 -0.02 5.74
CA VAL A 101 6.22 1.30 5.26
C VAL A 101 4.74 1.30 4.88
N GLU A 102 4.24 0.26 4.22
CA GLU A 102 2.83 0.12 3.87
C GLU A 102 1.95 0.06 5.11
N TYR A 103 2.30 -0.74 6.12
CA TYR A 103 1.56 -0.78 7.37
C TYR A 103 1.57 0.57 8.11
N ALA A 104 2.69 1.30 8.07
CA ALA A 104 2.74 2.65 8.64
C ALA A 104 1.83 3.62 7.87
N ILE A 105 1.79 3.54 6.54
CA ILE A 105 0.88 4.31 5.69
C ILE A 105 -0.59 3.99 6.05
N HIS A 106 -0.95 2.72 6.15
CA HIS A 106 -2.29 2.29 6.55
C HIS A 106 -2.65 2.82 7.94
N LYS A 107 -1.71 2.77 8.91
CA LYS A 107 -1.92 3.31 10.25
C LYS A 107 -2.18 4.81 10.25
N LEU A 108 -1.38 5.57 9.51
CA LEU A 108 -1.55 7.02 9.36
C LEU A 108 -2.86 7.36 8.64
N ALA A 109 -3.24 6.58 7.64
CA ALA A 109 -4.48 6.76 6.91
C ALA A 109 -5.71 6.64 7.80
N VAL A 110 -5.67 5.80 8.80
CA VAL A 110 -6.80 5.62 9.73
C VAL A 110 -7.12 6.90 10.51
N THR A 111 -6.12 7.73 10.80
CA THR A 111 -6.29 8.97 11.56
C THR A 111 -6.43 10.22 10.67
N ASN A 112 -5.88 10.18 9.45
CA ASN A 112 -5.72 11.35 8.58
C ASN A 112 -6.19 11.08 7.13
N TRP A 113 -7.25 10.30 6.97
CA TRP A 113 -7.79 9.97 5.66
C TRP A 113 -8.74 11.04 5.12
N PHE A 114 -8.92 11.03 3.82
CA PHE A 114 -9.96 11.76 3.11
C PHE A 114 -10.33 10.98 1.83
N PHE A 115 -11.49 11.32 1.25
CA PHE A 115 -11.84 10.79 -0.06
C PHE A 115 -11.46 11.78 -1.15
N THR A 116 -10.85 11.26 -2.21
CA THR A 116 -10.69 11.98 -3.47
C THR A 116 -11.72 11.44 -4.45
N SER A 117 -12.65 12.29 -4.87
CA SER A 117 -13.55 11.98 -5.97
C SER A 117 -12.77 12.08 -7.28
N ASP A 118 -12.82 11.02 -8.06
CA ASP A 118 -12.38 11.03 -9.45
C ASP A 118 -13.58 11.37 -10.31
N GLU A 119 -13.61 12.59 -10.86
CA GLU A 119 -14.72 13.09 -11.67
C GLU A 119 -14.95 12.25 -12.94
N ASP A 120 -13.87 11.68 -13.51
CA ASP A 120 -13.94 10.90 -14.74
C ASP A 120 -14.53 9.49 -14.50
N THR A 121 -14.17 8.86 -13.37
CA THR A 121 -14.59 7.50 -13.02
C THR A 121 -15.78 7.46 -12.06
N LYS A 122 -16.18 8.60 -11.49
CA LYS A 122 -17.21 8.73 -10.43
C LYS A 122 -16.94 7.78 -9.25
N THR A 123 -15.67 7.54 -8.94
CA THR A 123 -15.25 6.68 -7.84
C THR A 123 -14.53 7.49 -6.76
N ASP A 124 -14.91 7.24 -5.51
CA ASP A 124 -14.21 7.80 -4.37
C ASP A 124 -13.06 6.89 -3.99
N ASN A 125 -11.85 7.44 -3.93
CA ASN A 125 -10.67 6.74 -3.47
C ASN A 125 -10.34 7.17 -2.03
N PHE A 126 -10.10 6.18 -1.19
CA PHE A 126 -9.58 6.41 0.16
C PHE A 126 -8.13 6.89 0.06
N SER A 127 -7.82 8.03 0.65
CA SER A 127 -6.57 8.74 0.44
C SER A 127 -6.00 9.30 1.73
N LEU A 128 -4.69 9.55 1.73
CA LEU A 128 -3.91 10.10 2.84
C LEU A 128 -2.98 11.20 2.32
N VAL A 129 -2.85 12.31 3.06
CA VAL A 129 -1.73 13.23 2.93
C VAL A 129 -0.80 13.06 4.13
N THR A 130 0.47 12.82 3.85
CA THR A 130 1.51 12.66 4.87
C THR A 130 2.85 13.19 4.35
N THR A 131 3.93 12.95 5.09
CA THR A 131 5.30 13.29 4.68
C THR A 131 6.23 12.08 4.91
N TYR A 132 7.40 12.08 4.30
CA TYR A 132 8.42 11.07 4.63
C TYR A 132 8.80 11.12 6.12
N TYR A 133 8.77 12.31 6.72
CA TYR A 133 9.00 12.49 8.15
C TYR A 133 7.90 11.81 8.98
N GLY A 134 6.63 12.01 8.64
CA GLY A 134 5.50 11.38 9.34
C GLY A 134 5.56 9.86 9.31
N ILE A 135 5.85 9.28 8.14
CA ILE A 135 6.04 7.83 8.01
C ILE A 135 7.23 7.35 8.86
N ARG A 136 8.35 8.09 8.84
CA ARG A 136 9.52 7.72 9.63
C ARG A 136 9.25 7.75 11.13
N GLU A 137 8.52 8.74 11.63
CA GLU A 137 8.18 8.83 13.06
C GLU A 137 7.23 7.70 13.47
N GLU A 138 6.27 7.34 12.62
CA GLU A 138 5.40 6.19 12.89
C GLU A 138 6.20 4.86 12.95
N LEU A 139 7.11 4.65 12.01
CA LEU A 139 8.00 3.49 12.03
C LEU A 139 8.89 3.47 13.28
N ARG A 140 9.44 4.63 13.67
CA ARG A 140 10.28 4.78 14.83
C ARG A 140 9.55 4.49 16.14
N ARG A 141 8.27 4.92 16.23
CA ARG A 141 7.38 4.58 17.34
C ARG A 141 7.21 3.06 17.50
N MET A 142 7.27 2.32 16.40
CA MET A 142 7.21 0.85 16.37
C MET A 142 8.60 0.18 16.50
N GLY A 143 9.65 0.91 16.85
CA GLY A 143 11.00 0.38 17.00
C GLY A 143 11.68 0.04 15.67
N LYS A 144 11.21 0.61 14.54
CA LYS A 144 11.80 0.42 13.21
C LYS A 144 12.56 1.69 12.82
N THR A 145 13.85 1.57 12.57
CA THR A 145 14.70 2.71 12.17
C THR A 145 15.15 2.55 10.72
N TYR A 146 14.64 3.43 9.86
CA TYR A 146 14.99 3.48 8.44
C TYR A 146 15.43 4.88 8.04
N SER A 147 16.38 4.94 7.08
CA SER A 147 16.80 6.21 6.51
C SER A 147 15.72 6.78 5.57
N TYR A 148 15.84 8.07 5.28
CA TYR A 148 14.96 8.74 4.31
C TYR A 148 14.94 8.02 2.96
N GLU A 149 16.13 7.64 2.47
CA GLU A 149 16.27 6.96 1.18
C GLU A 149 15.60 5.58 1.18
N GLN A 150 15.73 4.82 2.28
CA GLN A 150 15.07 3.51 2.41
C GLN A 150 13.54 3.66 2.38
N ILE A 151 12.98 4.65 3.08
CA ILE A 151 11.54 4.94 3.07
C ILE A 151 11.10 5.38 1.69
N LYS A 152 11.85 6.27 1.04
CA LYS A 152 11.57 6.74 -0.32
C LYS A 152 11.58 5.60 -1.34
N ASP A 153 12.59 4.74 -1.29
CA ASP A 153 12.70 3.59 -2.18
C ASP A 153 11.54 2.59 -1.92
N ALA A 154 11.20 2.35 -0.65
CA ALA A 154 10.08 1.50 -0.27
C ALA A 154 8.73 2.00 -0.82
N ILE A 155 8.46 3.30 -0.70
CA ILE A 155 7.25 3.92 -1.26
C ILE A 155 7.25 3.81 -2.78
N SER A 156 8.41 4.03 -3.42
CA SER A 156 8.55 3.90 -4.88
C SER A 156 8.32 2.45 -5.35
N ILE A 157 8.72 1.46 -4.56
CA ILE A 157 8.41 0.05 -4.82
C ILE A 157 6.90 -0.16 -4.75
N LEU A 158 6.23 0.26 -3.67
CA LEU A 158 4.78 0.09 -3.50
C LEU A 158 3.98 0.74 -4.64
N ALA A 159 4.36 1.94 -5.06
CA ALA A 159 3.71 2.63 -6.17
C ALA A 159 4.04 2.04 -7.55
N GLY A 160 5.18 1.34 -7.67
CA GLY A 160 5.65 0.75 -8.93
C GLY A 160 5.24 -0.69 -9.15
N LEU A 161 4.83 -1.42 -8.10
CA LEU A 161 4.30 -2.78 -8.22
C LEU A 161 3.01 -2.78 -9.06
N ARG A 162 2.81 -3.85 -9.82
CA ARG A 162 1.57 -4.06 -10.56
C ARG A 162 1.02 -5.42 -10.21
N TYR A 163 -0.24 -5.43 -9.79
CA TYR A 163 -1.01 -6.62 -9.45
C TYR A 163 -2.08 -6.82 -10.51
N GLU A 164 -2.20 -8.05 -10.98
CA GLU A 164 -3.34 -8.51 -11.76
C GLU A 164 -4.03 -9.59 -10.94
N LEU A 165 -5.25 -9.30 -10.52
CA LEU A 165 -6.07 -10.18 -9.72
C LEU A 165 -7.17 -10.79 -10.59
N LEU A 166 -7.15 -12.13 -10.70
CA LEU A 166 -8.14 -12.88 -11.46
C LEU A 166 -9.00 -13.70 -10.50
N TRP A 167 -10.30 -13.72 -10.77
CA TRP A 167 -11.22 -14.65 -10.11
C TRP A 167 -12.41 -14.99 -11.00
N GLU A 168 -12.89 -16.22 -10.86
CA GLU A 168 -14.07 -16.71 -11.53
C GLU A 168 -15.34 -16.17 -10.84
N ILE A 169 -16.28 -15.61 -11.60
CA ILE A 169 -17.61 -15.24 -11.11
C ILE A 169 -18.61 -16.37 -11.42
N SER A 170 -18.50 -16.94 -12.61
CA SER A 170 -19.34 -18.04 -13.07
C SER A 170 -18.55 -18.88 -14.07
N LYS A 171 -19.12 -20.01 -14.52
CA LYS A 171 -18.50 -20.82 -15.57
C LYS A 171 -18.28 -20.10 -16.91
N GLU A 172 -18.91 -18.94 -17.09
CA GLU A 172 -18.88 -18.18 -18.34
C GLU A 172 -18.07 -16.87 -18.23
N TYR A 173 -17.77 -16.40 -17.00
CA TYR A 173 -17.16 -15.10 -16.78
C TYR A 173 -16.08 -15.11 -15.70
N ASP A 174 -14.91 -14.61 -16.07
CA ASP A 174 -13.81 -14.25 -15.20
C ASP A 174 -13.69 -12.74 -15.09
N ILE A 175 -13.16 -12.26 -13.97
CA ILE A 175 -12.79 -10.84 -13.81
C ILE A 175 -11.29 -10.71 -13.62
N ASN A 176 -10.71 -9.76 -14.38
CA ASN A 176 -9.35 -9.30 -14.15
C ASN A 176 -9.40 -7.88 -13.57
N SER A 177 -8.67 -7.67 -12.49
CA SER A 177 -8.51 -6.36 -11.87
C SER A 177 -7.05 -5.99 -11.78
N TYR A 178 -6.68 -4.83 -12.34
CA TYR A 178 -5.31 -4.32 -12.35
C TYR A 178 -5.19 -3.17 -11.35
N PHE A 179 -4.18 -3.22 -10.48
CA PHE A 179 -3.94 -2.17 -9.49
C PHE A 179 -2.49 -2.17 -8.98
N SER A 180 -2.12 -1.07 -8.34
CA SER A 180 -0.90 -0.98 -7.51
C SER A 180 -1.31 -0.99 -6.04
N PRO A 181 -0.42 -1.36 -5.09
CA PRO A 181 -0.69 -1.18 -3.66
C PRO A 181 -1.15 0.23 -3.32
N ILE A 182 -0.44 1.23 -3.85
CA ILE A 182 -0.76 2.65 -3.69
C ILE A 182 -0.56 3.41 -5.00
N ASP A 183 -1.31 4.50 -5.18
CA ASP A 183 -1.02 5.55 -6.14
C ASP A 183 -0.39 6.74 -5.42
N LEU A 184 0.68 7.31 -6.00
CA LEU A 184 1.52 8.30 -5.32
C LEU A 184 1.69 9.57 -6.16
N THR A 185 1.37 10.72 -5.56
CA THR A 185 1.80 12.04 -6.03
C THR A 185 2.67 12.70 -4.97
N VAL A 186 3.80 13.29 -5.36
CA VAL A 186 4.73 13.94 -4.43
C VAL A 186 4.84 15.44 -4.74
N ARG A 187 4.56 16.27 -3.74
CA ARG A 187 4.89 17.69 -3.76
C ARG A 187 6.23 17.90 -3.06
N HIS A 188 7.28 18.08 -3.86
CA HIS A 188 8.64 18.17 -3.35
C HIS A 188 8.91 19.47 -2.59
N ASP A 189 9.35 19.36 -1.34
CA ASP A 189 10.04 20.44 -0.65
C ASP A 189 11.54 20.40 -1.00
N ARG A 190 12.00 21.37 -1.76
CA ARG A 190 13.41 21.43 -2.21
C ARG A 190 14.38 21.80 -1.08
N LYS A 191 13.90 22.50 -0.05
CA LYS A 191 14.71 22.91 1.11
C LYS A 191 14.82 21.79 2.15
N ASN A 192 13.72 21.10 2.39
CA ASN A 192 13.66 19.99 3.34
C ASN A 192 12.95 18.77 2.75
N PRO A 193 13.67 17.89 2.03
CA PRO A 193 13.06 16.74 1.35
C PRO A 193 12.26 15.79 2.25
N LEU A 194 12.59 15.72 3.56
CA LEU A 194 11.83 14.92 4.53
C LEU A 194 10.39 15.42 4.74
N HIS A 195 10.15 16.71 4.53
CA HIS A 195 8.84 17.36 4.65
C HIS A 195 8.10 17.46 3.32
N SER A 196 8.62 16.84 2.25
CA SER A 196 7.85 16.70 1.01
C SER A 196 6.53 16.02 1.30
N GLU A 197 5.44 16.58 0.76
CA GLU A 197 4.10 16.04 0.94
C GLU A 197 3.86 14.87 -0.01
N LEU A 198 3.31 13.82 0.55
CA LEU A 198 2.94 12.59 -0.14
C LEU A 198 1.42 12.50 -0.17
N TYR A 199 0.86 12.58 -1.36
CA TYR A 199 -0.55 12.32 -1.62
C TYR A 199 -0.64 10.85 -2.04
N ILE A 200 -1.16 10.02 -1.14
CA ILE A 200 -1.25 8.57 -1.31
C ILE A 200 -2.71 8.20 -1.45
N SER A 201 -3.08 7.62 -2.58
CA SER A 201 -4.41 7.04 -2.78
C SER A 201 -4.32 5.52 -2.75
N PHE A 202 -5.21 4.89 -2.01
CA PHE A 202 -5.32 3.43 -1.99
C PHE A 202 -6.09 2.94 -3.20
N ASN A 203 -5.77 1.73 -3.63
CA ASN A 203 -6.45 1.13 -4.77
C ASN A 203 -7.97 0.97 -4.52
N LYS A 204 -8.72 0.81 -5.62
CA LYS A 204 -10.19 0.68 -5.58
C LYS A 204 -10.69 -0.51 -4.75
N LEU A 205 -9.88 -1.57 -4.65
CA LEU A 205 -10.23 -2.75 -3.87
C LEU A 205 -10.29 -2.40 -2.38
N ILE A 206 -9.27 -1.71 -1.86
CA ILE A 206 -9.23 -1.22 -0.47
C ILE A 206 -10.34 -0.20 -0.24
N SER A 207 -10.46 0.80 -1.12
CA SER A 207 -11.43 1.88 -0.97
C SER A 207 -12.88 1.36 -0.92
N LYS A 208 -13.25 0.44 -1.81
CA LYS A 208 -14.58 -0.18 -1.83
C LYS A 208 -14.86 -0.99 -0.56
N ARG A 209 -13.88 -1.72 -0.03
CA ARG A 209 -14.04 -2.53 1.18
C ARG A 209 -14.18 -1.67 2.42
N ILE A 210 -13.41 -0.57 2.52
CA ILE A 210 -13.57 0.41 3.59
C ILE A 210 -14.98 0.99 3.58
N LEU A 211 -15.48 1.40 2.42
CA LEU A 211 -16.85 1.90 2.27
C LEU A 211 -17.93 0.86 2.59
N ALA A 212 -17.66 -0.41 2.29
CA ALA A 212 -18.54 -1.53 2.61
C ALA A 212 -18.45 -1.99 4.07
N LEU A 213 -17.62 -1.34 4.92
CA LEU A 213 -17.33 -1.72 6.31
C LEU A 213 -16.71 -3.12 6.44
N ASP A 214 -16.07 -3.61 5.39
CA ASP A 214 -15.39 -4.90 5.36
C ASP A 214 -13.91 -4.71 5.77
N TRP A 215 -13.71 -4.46 7.05
CA TRP A 215 -12.41 -4.26 7.66
C TRP A 215 -12.38 -4.88 9.06
N ARG A 216 -11.17 -5.21 9.53
CA ARG A 216 -10.94 -5.77 10.87
C ARG A 216 -9.94 -4.92 11.63
N THR A 217 -10.14 -4.86 12.94
CA THR A 217 -9.19 -4.26 13.88
C THR A 217 -8.18 -5.31 14.31
N PHE A 218 -6.89 -4.97 14.28
CA PHE A 218 -5.81 -5.85 14.72
C PHE A 218 -4.83 -5.14 15.63
N ASN A 219 -4.06 -5.91 16.41
CA ASN A 219 -3.04 -5.36 17.28
C ASN A 219 -1.79 -4.98 16.45
N TYR A 220 -1.79 -3.74 15.98
CA TYR A 220 -0.74 -3.17 15.15
C TYR A 220 0.63 -3.19 15.82
N GLU A 221 0.69 -2.89 17.14
CA GLU A 221 1.94 -2.86 17.89
C GLU A 221 2.59 -4.25 17.98
N GLN A 222 1.79 -5.28 18.30
CA GLN A 222 2.29 -6.66 18.30
C GLN A 222 2.72 -7.11 16.91
N PHE A 223 1.91 -6.82 15.90
CA PHE A 223 2.21 -7.15 14.51
C PHE A 223 3.57 -6.57 14.07
N MET A 224 3.82 -5.30 14.35
CA MET A 224 5.06 -4.61 13.98
C MET A 224 6.29 -5.17 14.73
N LYS A 225 6.12 -5.83 15.87
CA LYS A 225 7.19 -6.51 16.63
C LYS A 225 7.60 -7.86 16.03
N VAL A 226 6.75 -8.48 15.21
CA VAL A 226 7.05 -9.79 14.61
C VAL A 226 8.18 -9.66 13.60
N LYS A 227 9.27 -10.42 13.82
CA LYS A 227 10.51 -10.27 13.06
C LYS A 227 10.48 -10.91 11.67
N THR A 228 9.70 -11.98 11.49
CA THR A 228 9.67 -12.75 10.25
C THR A 228 8.43 -12.45 9.43
N SER A 229 8.54 -12.43 8.08
CA SER A 229 7.38 -12.26 7.19
C SER A 229 6.36 -13.38 7.39
N PHE A 230 6.83 -14.63 7.60
CA PHE A 230 5.95 -15.76 7.89
C PHE A 230 5.18 -15.57 9.21
N GLY A 231 5.86 -15.13 10.28
CA GLY A 231 5.19 -14.85 11.55
C GLY A 231 4.15 -13.72 11.42
N ARG A 232 4.41 -12.70 10.59
CA ARG A 232 3.44 -11.64 10.30
C ARG A 232 2.24 -12.16 9.51
N ALA A 233 2.48 -13.02 8.52
CA ALA A 233 1.39 -13.65 7.78
C ALA A 233 0.46 -14.48 8.68
N LEU A 234 1.01 -15.14 9.72
CA LEU A 234 0.22 -15.86 10.72
C LEU A 234 -0.46 -14.93 11.76
N ALA A 235 0.10 -13.76 12.00
CA ALA A 235 -0.45 -12.76 12.93
C ALA A 235 -1.41 -11.76 12.25
N SER A 236 -1.54 -11.84 10.94
CA SER A 236 -2.53 -11.11 10.15
C SER A 236 -3.93 -11.57 10.53
N PRO A 237 -4.86 -10.66 10.71
CA PRO A 237 -6.24 -10.99 11.10
C PRO A 237 -6.97 -11.76 10.00
#